data_613ead5cb839feb92359b6f77c465aac
#
_entry.id   613ead5cb839feb92359b6f77c465aac
#
_cell.length_a   1.000
_cell.length_b   1.000
_cell.length_c   1.000
_cell.angle_alpha   90.00
_cell.angle_beta   90.00
_cell.angle_gamma   90.00
#
_symmetry.space_group_name_H-M   'P 1'
#
loop_
_entity.id
_entity.type
_entity.pdbx_description
1 polymer ?
#
loop_
_entity_poly.entity_id
_entity_poly.type
_entity_poly.pdbx_seq_one_letter_code
_entity_poly.pdbx_strand_id
1 'polypeptide(L)'
;MNIEKMTIRVQQSLNEAQLTAVKYNHQQLDVIHLFSALLNQEDGLVPNIFEKMGINLKELKKDTHLQLDKMPKVLGEGAQSSGVYATRRIEEVLVKAGSIAEKFKDSYISVEHVMIAIMDVDSKGVVGSILNKFNIQKSDFMKVLSQVRGSQRVDTQDPEGTYDALAKYGTNLVELAKKHKLDPVIGRDEEIRRTVRILSRRTKNNPVLIGEPGVGKTAIVEGLAERIIRGDVPEGLKDKIIFSLDMGALIAGAKYRGEFEERLKAVLKEVQGSNGRIDRKSVV
;
A
#
# COMPACT_ATOMS: atom_id res chain seq x y z
N MET A 1 4.86 0.85 27.80
CA MET A 1 4.14 0.61 26.53
C MET A 1 4.67 -0.67 25.92
N ASN A 2 3.83 -1.59 25.49
CA ASN A 2 4.29 -2.92 25.01
C ASN A 2 4.62 -2.83 23.51
N ILE A 3 5.91 -2.75 23.18
CA ILE A 3 6.43 -2.70 21.79
C ILE A 3 6.06 -3.97 21.00
N GLU A 4 5.87 -5.09 21.69
CA GLU A 4 5.48 -6.38 21.08
C GLU A 4 4.08 -6.33 20.45
N LYS A 5 3.22 -5.40 20.87
CA LYS A 5 1.89 -5.16 20.27
C LYS A 5 1.93 -4.22 19.06
N MET A 6 3.10 -3.83 18.59
CA MET A 6 3.27 -2.99 17.40
C MET A 6 3.71 -3.82 16.22
N THR A 7 3.24 -3.45 15.03
CA THR A 7 3.74 -4.05 13.80
C THR A 7 5.21 -3.70 13.57
N ILE A 8 5.90 -4.52 12.80
CA ILE A 8 7.33 -4.32 12.47
C ILE A 8 7.53 -2.93 11.86
N ARG A 9 6.63 -2.47 11.01
CA ARG A 9 6.72 -1.14 10.37
C ARG A 9 6.56 0.02 11.36
N VAL A 10 5.72 -0.12 12.38
CA VAL A 10 5.63 0.89 13.46
C VAL A 10 6.92 0.94 14.27
N GLN A 11 7.48 -0.23 14.63
CA GLN A 11 8.76 -0.29 15.34
C GLN A 11 9.89 0.34 14.53
N GLN A 12 9.97 0.04 13.23
CA GLN A 12 10.93 0.68 12.32
C GLN A 12 10.74 2.19 12.24
N SER A 13 9.48 2.67 12.17
CA SER A 13 9.20 4.11 12.15
C SER A 13 9.64 4.82 13.43
N LEU A 14 9.48 4.19 14.59
CA LEU A 14 9.95 4.76 15.87
C LEU A 14 11.46 4.84 15.92
N ASN A 15 12.17 3.81 15.46
CA ASN A 15 13.61 3.82 15.36
C ASN A 15 14.10 4.89 14.38
N GLU A 16 13.50 5.00 13.21
CA GLU A 16 13.87 6.00 12.20
C GLU A 16 13.56 7.43 12.69
N ALA A 17 12.46 7.62 13.42
CA ALA A 17 12.15 8.90 14.05
C ALA A 17 13.22 9.30 15.08
N GLN A 18 13.71 8.34 15.87
CA GLN A 18 14.80 8.58 16.83
C GLN A 18 16.12 8.91 16.12
N LEU A 19 16.47 8.17 15.06
CA LEU A 19 17.65 8.45 14.23
C LEU A 19 17.55 9.84 13.58
N THR A 20 16.37 10.22 13.11
CA THR A 20 16.10 11.54 12.55
C THR A 20 16.33 12.63 13.60
N ALA A 21 15.83 12.47 14.83
CA ALA A 21 16.07 13.43 15.91
C ALA A 21 17.58 13.60 16.20
N VAL A 22 18.31 12.50 16.27
CA VAL A 22 19.77 12.52 16.43
C VAL A 22 20.47 13.24 15.27
N LYS A 23 20.11 12.91 14.02
CA LYS A 23 20.67 13.52 12.80
C LYS A 23 20.50 15.03 12.75
N TYR A 24 19.36 15.54 13.25
CA TYR A 24 19.06 16.98 13.32
C TYR A 24 19.58 17.66 14.59
N ASN A 25 20.26 16.93 15.49
CA ASN A 25 20.69 17.40 16.80
C ASN A 25 19.52 17.90 17.68
N HIS A 26 18.37 17.22 17.60
CA HIS A 26 17.24 17.50 18.47
C HIS A 26 17.35 16.65 19.75
N GLN A 27 17.15 17.26 20.90
CA GLN A 27 17.09 16.53 22.19
C GLN A 27 15.72 15.89 22.45
N GLN A 28 14.70 16.33 21.73
CA GLN A 28 13.33 15.85 21.90
C GLN A 28 12.86 15.11 20.67
N LEU A 29 12.37 13.89 20.87
CA LEU A 29 11.63 13.13 19.87
C LEU A 29 10.16 13.61 19.91
N ASP A 30 9.72 14.31 18.89
CA ASP A 30 8.36 14.84 18.80
C ASP A 30 7.60 14.23 17.61
N VAL A 31 6.30 14.46 17.55
CA VAL A 31 5.35 13.89 16.55
C VAL A 31 5.82 14.09 15.12
N ILE A 32 6.46 15.22 14.81
CA ILE A 32 6.97 15.50 13.46
C ILE A 32 8.06 14.51 13.01
N HIS A 33 8.90 14.01 13.94
CA HIS A 33 9.91 12.99 13.61
C HIS A 33 9.24 11.67 13.21
N LEU A 34 8.22 11.26 13.97
CA LEU A 34 7.44 10.06 13.68
C LEU A 34 6.67 10.20 12.37
N PHE A 35 6.06 11.36 12.12
CA PHE A 35 5.39 11.67 10.86
C PHE A 35 6.37 11.61 9.68
N SER A 36 7.57 12.20 9.82
CA SER A 36 8.62 12.11 8.81
C SER A 36 9.03 10.67 8.53
N ALA A 37 9.19 9.86 9.57
CA ALA A 37 9.54 8.45 9.43
C ALA A 37 8.44 7.67 8.67
N LEU A 38 7.15 7.89 9.00
CA LEU A 38 6.03 7.28 8.30
C LEU A 38 5.96 7.68 6.82
N LEU A 39 6.27 8.95 6.49
CA LEU A 39 6.29 9.44 5.11
C LEU A 39 7.45 8.86 4.29
N ASN A 40 8.55 8.49 4.91
CA ASN A 40 9.74 8.01 4.24
C ASN A 40 9.83 6.49 4.14
N GLN A 41 8.86 5.75 4.66
CA GLN A 41 8.82 4.30 4.48
C GLN A 41 8.73 3.93 3.00
N GLU A 42 9.67 3.12 2.53
CA GLU A 42 9.60 2.51 1.21
C GLU A 42 8.39 1.58 1.13
N ASP A 43 7.60 1.69 0.06
CA ASP A 43 6.34 0.96 -0.09
C ASP A 43 5.41 1.07 1.14
N GLY A 44 5.47 2.20 1.84
CA GLY A 44 4.70 2.44 3.06
C GLY A 44 3.21 2.67 2.78
N LEU A 45 2.36 2.21 3.72
CA LEU A 45 0.92 2.41 3.62
C LEU A 45 0.54 3.90 3.64
N VAL A 46 1.18 4.71 4.49
CA VAL A 46 0.87 6.14 4.63
C VAL A 46 1.20 6.93 3.35
N PRO A 47 2.41 6.80 2.74
CA PRO A 47 2.70 7.40 1.44
C PRO A 47 1.71 6.97 0.35
N ASN A 48 1.41 5.68 0.24
CA ASN A 48 0.46 5.14 -0.75
C ASN A 48 -0.94 5.76 -0.60
N ILE A 49 -1.45 5.89 0.63
CA ILE A 49 -2.74 6.54 0.88
C ILE A 49 -2.71 8.00 0.42
N PHE A 50 -1.66 8.75 0.74
CA PHE A 50 -1.53 10.14 0.32
C PHE A 50 -1.42 10.29 -1.19
N GLU A 51 -0.72 9.41 -1.89
CA GLU A 51 -0.69 9.38 -3.35
C GLU A 51 -2.07 9.10 -3.96
N LYS A 52 -2.81 8.14 -3.39
CA LYS A 52 -4.20 7.85 -3.81
C LYS A 52 -5.16 9.01 -3.52
N MET A 53 -4.86 9.84 -2.53
CA MET A 53 -5.57 11.12 -2.28
C MET A 53 -5.15 12.23 -3.25
N GLY A 54 -4.17 12.01 -4.13
CA GLY A 54 -3.66 13.01 -5.07
C GLY A 54 -2.67 14.00 -4.47
N ILE A 55 -2.10 13.71 -3.30
CA ILE A 55 -1.15 14.58 -2.61
C ILE A 55 0.24 14.46 -3.23
N ASN A 56 0.90 15.59 -3.50
CA ASN A 56 2.27 15.62 -3.95
C ASN A 56 3.23 15.29 -2.79
N LEU A 57 3.64 14.01 -2.71
CA LEU A 57 4.53 13.54 -1.64
C LEU A 57 5.87 14.25 -1.58
N LYS A 58 6.42 14.67 -2.73
CA LYS A 58 7.72 15.37 -2.77
C LYS A 58 7.63 16.71 -2.04
N GLU A 59 6.55 17.45 -2.27
CA GLU A 59 6.31 18.73 -1.60
C GLU A 59 5.98 18.54 -0.12
N LEU A 60 5.18 17.53 0.22
CA LEU A 60 4.84 17.20 1.61
C LEU A 60 6.09 16.83 2.40
N LYS A 61 6.96 15.98 1.87
CA LYS A 61 8.26 15.61 2.48
C LYS A 61 9.16 16.83 2.64
N LYS A 62 9.26 17.68 1.61
CA LYS A 62 10.04 18.91 1.66
C LYS A 62 9.57 19.86 2.77
N ASP A 63 8.27 20.06 2.88
CA ASP A 63 7.71 20.93 3.93
C ASP A 63 7.95 20.33 5.33
N THR A 64 7.81 19.02 5.49
CA THR A 64 8.13 18.32 6.74
C THR A 64 9.59 18.51 7.14
N HIS A 65 10.54 18.39 6.20
CA HIS A 65 11.95 18.64 6.44
C HIS A 65 12.22 20.10 6.82
N LEU A 66 11.56 21.05 6.18
CA LEU A 66 11.68 22.47 6.54
C LEU A 66 11.19 22.76 7.96
N GLN A 67 10.18 22.05 8.44
CA GLN A 67 9.73 22.21 9.82
C GLN A 67 10.68 21.54 10.83
N LEU A 68 11.26 20.37 10.47
CA LEU A 68 12.32 19.75 11.25
C LEU A 68 13.54 20.69 11.40
N ASP A 69 13.94 21.35 10.31
CA ASP A 69 15.07 22.29 10.34
C ASP A 69 14.86 23.49 11.26
N LYS A 70 13.61 23.92 11.48
CA LYS A 70 13.24 25.03 12.36
C LYS A 70 13.20 24.67 13.84
N MET A 71 13.21 23.38 14.18
CA MET A 71 13.20 22.95 15.57
C MET A 71 14.52 23.33 16.28
N PRO A 72 14.47 23.57 17.60
CA PRO A 72 15.66 23.89 18.39
C PRO A 72 16.72 22.77 18.28
N LYS A 73 17.94 23.13 17.91
CA LYS A 73 19.09 22.25 17.80
C LYS A 73 20.03 22.47 18.95
N VAL A 74 20.57 21.40 19.52
CA VAL A 74 21.58 21.48 20.56
C VAL A 74 22.93 21.19 19.95
N LEU A 75 23.82 22.18 19.98
CA LEU A 75 25.17 22.12 19.43
C LEU A 75 26.17 22.20 20.59
N GLY A 76 27.16 21.31 20.65
CA GLY A 76 28.22 21.31 21.64
C GLY A 76 28.63 19.92 22.13
N GLU A 77 29.78 19.82 22.84
CA GLU A 77 30.33 18.54 23.32
C GLU A 77 29.38 17.78 24.31
N GLY A 78 28.43 18.46 24.94
CA GLY A 78 27.40 17.85 25.78
C GLY A 78 26.20 17.26 25.04
N ALA A 79 26.05 17.52 23.72
CA ALA A 79 24.92 17.06 22.94
C ALA A 79 24.95 15.53 22.68
N GLN A 80 26.14 14.93 22.66
CA GLN A 80 26.33 13.51 22.41
C GLN A 80 26.07 12.60 23.63
N SER A 81 26.08 13.16 24.83
CA SER A 81 25.91 12.40 26.08
C SER A 81 24.47 12.39 26.63
N SER A 82 23.62 13.28 26.16
CA SER A 82 22.22 13.32 26.57
C SER A 82 21.35 12.62 25.53
N GLY A 83 20.76 11.49 25.90
CA GLY A 83 19.84 10.73 25.05
C GLY A 83 18.66 11.57 24.56
N VAL A 84 18.08 11.16 23.43
CA VAL A 84 16.85 11.79 22.90
C VAL A 84 15.65 11.38 23.77
N TYR A 85 14.91 12.35 24.28
CA TYR A 85 13.76 12.12 25.15
C TYR A 85 12.45 12.23 24.34
N ALA A 86 11.54 11.26 24.52
CA ALA A 86 10.21 11.32 23.94
C ALA A 86 9.40 12.46 24.56
N THR A 87 8.73 13.28 23.73
CA THR A 87 7.80 14.26 24.22
C THR A 87 6.50 13.61 24.72
N ARG A 88 5.80 14.25 25.64
CA ARG A 88 4.48 13.80 26.08
C ARG A 88 3.50 13.60 24.92
N ARG A 89 3.60 14.40 23.86
CA ARG A 89 2.75 14.26 22.68
C ARG A 89 2.96 12.94 21.95
N ILE A 90 4.19 12.46 21.81
CA ILE A 90 4.44 11.14 21.22
C ILE A 90 3.82 10.04 22.07
N GLU A 91 3.93 10.13 23.40
CA GLU A 91 3.28 9.16 24.30
C GLU A 91 1.76 9.19 24.13
N GLU A 92 1.15 10.37 24.04
CA GLU A 92 -0.29 10.54 23.79
C GLU A 92 -0.70 9.94 22.43
N VAL A 93 0.11 10.14 21.37
CA VAL A 93 -0.12 9.54 20.04
C VAL A 93 -0.12 8.02 20.14
N LEU A 94 0.85 7.43 20.80
CA LEU A 94 0.98 5.98 20.89
C LEU A 94 -0.12 5.33 21.75
N VAL A 95 -0.52 5.98 22.84
CA VAL A 95 -1.68 5.56 23.66
C VAL A 95 -2.97 5.64 22.82
N LYS A 96 -3.14 6.74 22.08
CA LYS A 96 -4.29 6.92 21.19
C LYS A 96 -4.33 5.90 20.07
N ALA A 97 -3.18 5.58 19.47
CA ALA A 97 -3.06 4.55 18.43
C ALA A 97 -3.52 3.17 18.96
N GLY A 98 -3.16 2.81 20.18
CA GLY A 98 -3.66 1.60 20.85
C GLY A 98 -5.18 1.59 20.97
N SER A 99 -5.78 2.68 21.43
CA SER A 99 -7.24 2.80 21.53
C SER A 99 -7.95 2.73 20.15
N ILE A 100 -7.29 3.21 19.09
CA ILE A 100 -7.81 3.11 17.71
C ILE A 100 -7.74 1.66 17.24
N ALA A 101 -6.63 0.95 17.47
CA ALA A 101 -6.49 -0.47 17.13
C ALA A 101 -7.58 -1.32 17.79
N GLU A 102 -7.87 -1.08 19.09
CA GLU A 102 -8.96 -1.77 19.81
C GLU A 102 -10.33 -1.51 19.16
N LYS A 103 -10.62 -0.26 18.75
CA LYS A 103 -11.87 0.10 18.04
C LYS A 103 -11.98 -0.62 16.70
N PHE A 104 -10.87 -0.83 16.00
CA PHE A 104 -10.81 -1.56 14.73
C PHE A 104 -10.83 -3.07 14.94
N LYS A 105 -10.78 -3.53 16.20
CA LYS A 105 -10.67 -4.94 16.59
C LYS A 105 -9.41 -5.61 16.03
N ASP A 106 -8.32 -4.85 16.01
CA ASP A 106 -7.02 -5.28 15.56
C ASP A 106 -6.16 -5.75 16.73
N SER A 107 -5.37 -6.79 16.50
CA SER A 107 -4.49 -7.38 17.52
C SER A 107 -3.19 -6.61 17.71
N TYR A 108 -2.76 -5.86 16.67
CA TYR A 108 -1.54 -5.09 16.66
C TYR A 108 -1.81 -3.62 16.28
N ILE A 109 -0.94 -2.73 16.80
CA ILE A 109 -0.92 -1.32 16.42
C ILE A 109 -0.11 -1.20 15.13
N SER A 110 -0.74 -0.79 14.04
CA SER A 110 -0.14 -0.59 12.72
C SER A 110 0.04 0.88 12.37
N VAL A 111 0.70 1.17 11.26
CA VAL A 111 1.05 2.54 10.85
C VAL A 111 -0.17 3.42 10.63
N GLU A 112 -1.28 2.87 10.16
CA GLU A 112 -2.54 3.62 9.99
C GLU A 112 -3.12 4.07 11.33
N HIS A 113 -3.05 3.26 12.38
CA HIS A 113 -3.50 3.64 13.72
C HIS A 113 -2.66 4.80 14.26
N VAL A 114 -1.34 4.73 14.04
CA VAL A 114 -0.42 5.81 14.43
C VAL A 114 -0.71 7.08 13.65
N MET A 115 -0.92 6.99 12.32
CA MET A 115 -1.23 8.16 11.49
C MET A 115 -2.56 8.82 11.91
N ILE A 116 -3.61 8.03 12.15
CA ILE A 116 -4.90 8.55 12.65
C ILE A 116 -4.73 9.22 14.03
N ALA A 117 -3.93 8.62 14.91
CA ALA A 117 -3.63 9.19 16.21
C ALA A 117 -2.88 10.52 16.10
N ILE A 118 -1.92 10.64 15.17
CA ILE A 118 -1.22 11.89 14.87
C ILE A 118 -2.21 12.97 14.44
N MET A 119 -3.13 12.64 13.52
CA MET A 119 -4.17 13.57 13.06
C MET A 119 -5.08 14.07 14.20
N ASP A 120 -5.34 13.23 15.20
CA ASP A 120 -6.18 13.59 16.35
C ASP A 120 -5.40 14.44 17.39
N VAL A 121 -4.22 13.98 17.79
CA VAL A 121 -3.44 14.55 18.89
C VAL A 121 -2.73 15.83 18.48
N ASP A 122 -2.15 15.87 17.29
CA ASP A 122 -1.37 17.00 16.79
C ASP A 122 -2.15 17.90 15.81
N SER A 123 -3.48 17.86 15.82
CA SER A 123 -4.35 18.62 14.91
C SER A 123 -4.08 20.15 14.92
N LYS A 124 -3.65 20.70 16.05
CA LYS A 124 -3.26 22.11 16.23
C LYS A 124 -1.74 22.30 16.31
N GLY A 125 -0.96 21.23 16.19
CA GLY A 125 0.49 21.25 16.25
C GLY A 125 1.15 21.44 14.89
N VAL A 126 2.44 21.11 14.85
CA VAL A 126 3.25 21.28 13.63
C VAL A 126 2.75 20.37 12.50
N VAL A 127 2.48 19.09 12.79
CA VAL A 127 1.99 18.15 11.78
C VAL A 127 0.59 18.52 11.32
N GLY A 128 -0.31 18.92 12.25
CA GLY A 128 -1.64 19.41 11.91
C GLY A 128 -1.59 20.61 10.96
N SER A 129 -0.67 21.54 11.17
CA SER A 129 -0.46 22.70 10.29
C SER A 129 0.01 22.28 8.89
N ILE A 130 0.90 21.28 8.79
CA ILE A 130 1.34 20.71 7.52
C ILE A 130 0.14 20.05 6.81
N LEU A 131 -0.59 19.18 7.50
CA LEU A 131 -1.74 18.47 6.92
C LEU A 131 -2.81 19.45 6.39
N ASN A 132 -3.10 20.51 7.16
CA ASN A 132 -4.04 21.54 6.73
C ASN A 132 -3.56 22.31 5.50
N LYS A 133 -2.27 22.62 5.39
CA LYS A 133 -1.67 23.28 4.21
C LYS A 133 -1.86 22.45 2.94
N PHE A 134 -1.81 21.14 3.03
CA PHE A 134 -2.02 20.22 1.93
C PHE A 134 -3.48 19.74 1.80
N ASN A 135 -4.43 20.33 2.52
CA ASN A 135 -5.85 19.95 2.55
C ASN A 135 -6.08 18.46 2.88
N ILE A 136 -5.22 17.88 3.71
CA ILE A 136 -5.33 16.48 4.13
C ILE A 136 -6.29 16.39 5.32
N GLN A 137 -7.50 15.89 5.06
CA GLN A 137 -8.51 15.68 6.09
C GLN A 137 -8.53 14.22 6.55
N LYS A 138 -8.74 14.03 7.85
CA LYS A 138 -8.87 12.68 8.43
C LYS A 138 -9.98 11.86 7.78
N SER A 139 -11.11 12.49 7.43
CA SER A 139 -12.23 11.85 6.72
C SER A 139 -11.82 11.23 5.40
N ASP A 140 -10.99 11.93 4.63
CA ASP A 140 -10.55 11.47 3.31
C ASP A 140 -9.47 10.40 3.44
N PHE A 141 -8.57 10.55 4.41
CA PHE A 141 -7.62 9.49 4.77
C PHE A 141 -8.35 8.20 5.14
N MET A 142 -9.39 8.27 5.97
CA MET A 142 -10.19 7.11 6.38
C MET A 142 -10.93 6.45 5.21
N LYS A 143 -11.44 7.23 4.25
CA LYS A 143 -12.10 6.69 3.04
C LYS A 143 -11.09 5.89 2.19
N VAL A 144 -9.92 6.46 1.91
CA VAL A 144 -8.90 5.77 1.12
C VAL A 144 -8.33 4.58 1.88
N LEU A 145 -8.10 4.70 3.19
CA LEU A 145 -7.68 3.58 4.04
C LEU A 145 -8.66 2.40 3.94
N SER A 146 -9.98 2.68 4.00
CA SER A 146 -10.99 1.62 3.89
C SER A 146 -10.98 0.93 2.52
N GLN A 147 -10.60 1.62 1.46
CA GLN A 147 -10.44 1.04 0.12
C GLN A 147 -9.18 0.16 0.02
N VAL A 148 -8.06 0.63 0.59
CA VAL A 148 -6.78 -0.09 0.56
C VAL A 148 -6.80 -1.30 1.49
N ARG A 149 -7.32 -1.14 2.70
CA ARG A 149 -7.38 -2.18 3.71
C ARG A 149 -8.52 -3.19 3.48
N GLY A 150 -9.63 -2.75 2.89
CA GLY A 150 -10.85 -3.57 2.74
C GLY A 150 -11.37 -4.03 4.11
N SER A 151 -11.68 -5.33 4.22
CA SER A 151 -12.14 -5.99 5.46
C SER A 151 -11.00 -6.67 6.24
N GLN A 152 -9.76 -6.43 5.89
CA GLN A 152 -8.61 -7.09 6.53
C GLN A 152 -8.39 -6.57 7.95
N ARG A 153 -8.04 -7.48 8.88
CA ARG A 153 -7.65 -7.15 10.26
C ARG A 153 -6.14 -7.25 10.41
N VAL A 154 -5.62 -6.47 11.33
CA VAL A 154 -4.19 -6.50 11.70
C VAL A 154 -3.99 -7.58 12.77
N ASP A 155 -3.92 -8.83 12.35
CA ASP A 155 -3.76 -9.99 13.24
C ASP A 155 -2.32 -10.56 13.22
N THR A 156 -1.43 -9.97 12.41
CA THR A 156 -0.01 -10.35 12.28
C THR A 156 0.89 -9.15 12.54
N GLN A 157 2.18 -9.39 12.76
CA GLN A 157 3.17 -8.31 12.95
C GLN A 157 3.58 -7.61 11.65
N ASP A 158 3.31 -8.18 10.47
CA ASP A 158 3.55 -7.57 9.16
C ASP A 158 2.29 -7.57 8.28
N PRO A 159 1.22 -6.88 8.69
CA PRO A 159 -0.02 -6.81 7.90
C PRO A 159 0.13 -5.87 6.70
N GLU A 160 0.95 -4.83 6.83
CA GLU A 160 1.12 -3.79 5.80
C GLU A 160 1.81 -4.34 4.54
N GLY A 161 2.61 -5.40 4.69
CA GLY A 161 3.18 -6.14 3.56
C GLY A 161 2.14 -6.86 2.70
N THR A 162 0.95 -7.10 3.27
CA THR A 162 -0.15 -7.82 2.60
C THR A 162 -1.21 -6.89 2.01
N TYR A 163 -1.20 -5.60 2.33
CA TYR A 163 -2.15 -4.63 1.78
C TYR A 163 -1.81 -4.30 0.33
N ASP A 164 -2.86 -4.17 -0.49
CA ASP A 164 -2.71 -3.83 -1.91
C ASP A 164 -1.79 -4.81 -2.68
N ALA A 165 -1.78 -6.08 -2.25
CA ALA A 165 -0.88 -7.11 -2.78
C ALA A 165 -1.08 -7.31 -4.29
N LEU A 166 -2.32 -7.20 -4.80
CA LEU A 166 -2.61 -7.25 -6.22
C LEU A 166 -1.94 -6.09 -6.98
N ALA A 167 -1.99 -4.88 -6.47
CA ALA A 167 -1.35 -3.73 -7.12
C ALA A 167 0.18 -3.80 -7.02
N LYS A 168 0.71 -4.40 -5.94
CA LYS A 168 2.15 -4.55 -5.71
C LYS A 168 2.78 -5.64 -6.58
N TYR A 169 2.10 -6.77 -6.74
CA TYR A 169 2.62 -7.95 -7.43
C TYR A 169 1.91 -8.24 -8.76
N GLY A 170 1.04 -7.34 -9.21
CA GLY A 170 0.31 -7.54 -10.45
C GLY A 170 -0.01 -6.23 -11.15
N THR A 171 -0.32 -6.36 -12.42
CA THR A 171 -0.69 -5.23 -13.28
C THR A 171 -2.13 -5.40 -13.76
N ASN A 172 -2.97 -4.38 -13.56
CA ASN A 172 -4.34 -4.37 -14.04
C ASN A 172 -4.38 -4.02 -15.53
N LEU A 173 -4.54 -5.03 -16.39
CA LEU A 173 -4.55 -4.86 -17.84
C LEU A 173 -5.78 -4.11 -18.35
N VAL A 174 -6.93 -4.25 -17.68
CA VAL A 174 -8.16 -3.51 -18.05
C VAL A 174 -7.98 -2.01 -17.78
N GLU A 175 -7.29 -1.65 -16.71
CA GLU A 175 -6.97 -0.25 -16.43
C GLU A 175 -5.95 0.33 -17.39
N LEU A 176 -4.92 -0.44 -17.78
CA LEU A 176 -3.95 -0.03 -18.80
C LEU A 176 -4.63 0.20 -20.15
N ALA A 177 -5.56 -0.69 -20.53
CA ALA A 177 -6.33 -0.54 -21.75
C ALA A 177 -7.22 0.71 -21.71
N LYS A 178 -7.89 1.02 -20.58
CA LYS A 178 -8.65 2.29 -20.39
C LYS A 178 -7.77 3.53 -20.58
N LYS A 179 -6.51 3.44 -20.18
CA LYS A 179 -5.54 4.54 -20.31
C LYS A 179 -4.84 4.55 -21.68
N HIS A 180 -5.25 3.68 -22.63
CA HIS A 180 -4.61 3.50 -23.95
C HIS A 180 -3.10 3.24 -23.86
N LYS A 181 -2.67 2.44 -22.87
CA LYS A 181 -1.27 2.09 -22.64
C LYS A 181 -0.91 0.68 -23.11
N LEU A 182 -1.86 -0.04 -23.71
CA LEU A 182 -1.61 -1.33 -24.33
C LEU A 182 -1.41 -1.15 -25.83
N ASP A 183 -0.55 -1.99 -26.42
CA ASP A 183 -0.34 -2.02 -27.85
C ASP A 183 -1.55 -2.63 -28.58
N PRO A 184 -1.91 -2.15 -29.76
CA PRO A 184 -3.01 -2.69 -30.54
C PRO A 184 -2.73 -4.15 -30.97
N VAL A 185 -3.66 -5.04 -30.68
CA VAL A 185 -3.53 -6.46 -31.01
C VAL A 185 -4.17 -6.73 -32.37
N ILE A 186 -3.36 -7.19 -33.33
CA ILE A 186 -3.78 -7.45 -34.71
C ILE A 186 -3.64 -8.96 -35.01
N GLY A 187 -4.64 -9.52 -35.71
CA GLY A 187 -4.56 -10.88 -36.22
C GLY A 187 -4.71 -12.02 -35.20
N ARG A 188 -5.28 -11.71 -33.99
CA ARG A 188 -5.50 -12.69 -32.91
C ARG A 188 -6.97 -12.88 -32.53
N ASP A 189 -7.88 -12.55 -33.42
CA ASP A 189 -9.32 -12.58 -33.15
C ASP A 189 -9.86 -13.95 -32.80
N GLU A 190 -9.37 -14.98 -33.46
CA GLU A 190 -9.82 -16.35 -33.23
C GLU A 190 -9.39 -16.87 -31.85
N GLU A 191 -8.13 -16.65 -31.49
CA GLU A 191 -7.59 -17.07 -30.19
C GLU A 191 -8.28 -16.32 -29.03
N ILE A 192 -8.52 -15.02 -29.20
CA ILE A 192 -9.27 -14.22 -28.20
C ILE A 192 -10.70 -14.74 -28.08
N ARG A 193 -11.41 -14.98 -29.19
CA ARG A 193 -12.78 -15.56 -29.17
C ARG A 193 -12.80 -16.94 -28.51
N ARG A 194 -11.79 -17.76 -28.76
CA ARG A 194 -11.67 -19.08 -28.14
C ARG A 194 -11.45 -18.94 -26.63
N THR A 195 -10.58 -18.03 -26.21
CA THR A 195 -10.32 -17.71 -24.80
C THR A 195 -11.60 -17.24 -24.10
N VAL A 196 -12.33 -16.28 -24.67
CA VAL A 196 -13.63 -15.79 -24.20
C VAL A 196 -14.62 -16.93 -24.02
N ARG A 197 -14.72 -17.84 -25.02
CA ARG A 197 -15.62 -18.98 -25.00
C ARG A 197 -15.29 -19.97 -23.88
N ILE A 198 -13.99 -20.19 -23.59
CA ILE A 198 -13.55 -21.04 -22.47
C ILE A 198 -13.86 -20.37 -21.13
N LEU A 199 -13.55 -19.10 -20.98
CA LEU A 199 -13.82 -18.32 -19.76
C LEU A 199 -15.31 -18.26 -19.42
N SER A 200 -16.20 -18.30 -20.41
CA SER A 200 -17.65 -18.26 -20.23
C SER A 200 -18.27 -19.59 -19.82
N ARG A 201 -17.49 -20.68 -19.75
CA ARG A 201 -18.01 -21.98 -19.32
C ARG A 201 -18.30 -21.98 -17.81
N ARG A 202 -19.24 -22.81 -17.36
CA ARG A 202 -19.54 -23.01 -15.94
C ARG A 202 -18.41 -23.79 -15.20
N THR A 203 -17.79 -24.74 -15.89
CA THR A 203 -16.72 -25.58 -15.39
C THR A 203 -15.62 -25.69 -16.46
N LYS A 204 -14.40 -26.08 -16.06
CA LYS A 204 -13.24 -26.20 -16.97
C LYS A 204 -13.01 -24.91 -17.77
N ASN A 205 -13.10 -23.79 -17.07
CA ASN A 205 -13.07 -22.44 -17.64
C ASN A 205 -11.70 -21.75 -17.49
N ASN A 206 -10.63 -22.55 -17.34
CA ASN A 206 -9.25 -22.06 -17.29
C ASN A 206 -8.59 -22.26 -18.66
N PRO A 207 -8.47 -21.24 -19.50
CA PRO A 207 -7.73 -21.33 -20.75
C PRO A 207 -6.23 -21.42 -20.46
N VAL A 208 -5.52 -22.24 -21.27
CA VAL A 208 -4.06 -22.31 -21.28
C VAL A 208 -3.60 -21.98 -22.70
N LEU A 209 -2.72 -20.98 -22.83
CA LEU A 209 -2.11 -20.57 -24.09
C LEU A 209 -0.74 -21.24 -24.21
N ILE A 210 -0.59 -22.12 -25.23
CA ILE A 210 0.64 -22.86 -25.49
C ILE A 210 1.25 -22.35 -26.78
N GLY A 211 2.56 -22.22 -26.83
CA GLY A 211 3.29 -21.79 -28.03
C GLY A 211 4.73 -21.42 -27.70
N GLU A 212 5.54 -21.25 -28.72
CA GLU A 212 6.94 -20.81 -28.62
C GLU A 212 7.07 -19.44 -27.96
N PRO A 213 8.22 -19.10 -27.34
CA PRO A 213 8.49 -17.73 -26.88
C PRO A 213 8.32 -16.70 -28.01
N GLY A 214 7.77 -15.54 -27.72
CA GLY A 214 7.63 -14.45 -28.69
C GLY A 214 6.43 -14.53 -29.65
N VAL A 215 5.65 -15.64 -29.69
CA VAL A 215 4.50 -15.78 -30.61
C VAL A 215 3.27 -14.93 -30.24
N GLY A 216 3.36 -14.10 -29.20
CA GLY A 216 2.28 -13.15 -28.82
C GLY A 216 1.23 -13.74 -27.88
N LYS A 217 1.58 -14.69 -26.99
CA LYS A 217 0.63 -15.22 -25.98
C LYS A 217 0.07 -14.12 -25.07
N THR A 218 0.92 -13.20 -24.64
CA THR A 218 0.53 -12.07 -23.79
C THR A 218 -0.42 -11.11 -24.53
N ALA A 219 -0.17 -10.87 -25.82
CA ALA A 219 -1.02 -10.02 -26.66
C ALA A 219 -2.48 -10.52 -26.71
N ILE A 220 -2.72 -11.84 -26.63
CA ILE A 220 -4.09 -12.38 -26.57
C ILE A 220 -4.82 -11.93 -25.30
N VAL A 221 -4.12 -11.86 -24.16
CA VAL A 221 -4.69 -11.42 -22.89
C VAL A 221 -4.92 -9.92 -22.89
N GLU A 222 -4.02 -9.15 -23.47
CA GLU A 222 -4.14 -7.68 -23.66
C GLU A 222 -5.31 -7.36 -24.60
N GLY A 223 -5.45 -8.07 -25.72
CA GLY A 223 -6.59 -7.94 -26.61
C GLY A 223 -7.92 -8.31 -25.96
N LEU A 224 -7.93 -9.27 -25.02
CA LEU A 224 -9.11 -9.57 -24.22
C LEU A 224 -9.47 -8.40 -23.29
N ALA A 225 -8.48 -7.76 -22.66
CA ALA A 225 -8.70 -6.57 -21.81
C ALA A 225 -9.30 -5.42 -22.63
N GLU A 226 -8.82 -5.18 -23.85
CA GLU A 226 -9.41 -4.19 -24.76
C GLU A 226 -10.87 -4.52 -25.11
N ARG A 227 -11.20 -5.78 -25.39
CA ARG A 227 -12.59 -6.18 -25.70
C ARG A 227 -13.52 -6.02 -24.51
N ILE A 228 -13.05 -6.26 -23.29
CA ILE A 228 -13.83 -5.98 -22.08
C ILE A 228 -14.22 -4.51 -22.02
N ILE A 229 -13.28 -3.59 -22.30
CA ILE A 229 -13.54 -2.14 -22.28
C ILE A 229 -14.51 -1.72 -23.37
N ARG A 230 -14.35 -2.28 -24.57
CA ARG A 230 -15.26 -2.02 -25.70
C ARG A 230 -16.64 -2.65 -25.53
N GLY A 231 -16.81 -3.50 -24.49
CA GLY A 231 -18.06 -4.25 -24.29
C GLY A 231 -18.26 -5.41 -25.27
N ASP A 232 -17.24 -5.76 -26.07
CA ASP A 232 -17.26 -6.86 -27.07
C ASP A 232 -16.96 -8.22 -26.40
N VAL A 233 -17.65 -8.48 -25.30
CA VAL A 233 -17.60 -9.73 -24.53
C VAL A 233 -18.99 -10.09 -24.00
N PRO A 234 -19.24 -11.37 -23.69
CA PRO A 234 -20.48 -11.78 -23.04
C PRO A 234 -20.72 -11.06 -21.72
N GLU A 235 -21.98 -10.88 -21.32
CA GLU A 235 -22.40 -10.12 -20.14
C GLU A 235 -21.63 -10.52 -18.88
N GLY A 236 -21.38 -11.80 -18.67
CA GLY A 236 -20.64 -12.32 -17.51
C GLY A 236 -19.17 -11.90 -17.44
N LEU A 237 -18.61 -11.31 -18.49
CA LEU A 237 -17.22 -10.85 -18.56
C LEU A 237 -17.07 -9.33 -18.60
N LYS A 238 -18.14 -8.55 -18.79
CA LYS A 238 -18.08 -7.08 -18.94
C LYS A 238 -17.48 -6.37 -17.73
N ASP A 239 -17.80 -6.85 -16.52
CA ASP A 239 -17.35 -6.24 -15.26
C ASP A 239 -16.12 -6.93 -14.67
N LYS A 240 -15.48 -7.82 -15.43
CA LYS A 240 -14.30 -8.54 -14.97
C LYS A 240 -13.03 -7.71 -15.14
N ILE A 241 -12.11 -7.93 -14.24
CA ILE A 241 -10.80 -7.29 -14.23
C ILE A 241 -9.76 -8.38 -14.51
N ILE A 242 -8.82 -8.07 -15.39
CA ILE A 242 -7.69 -8.95 -15.71
C ILE A 242 -6.46 -8.40 -15.03
N PHE A 243 -5.86 -9.20 -14.15
CA PHE A 243 -4.57 -8.92 -13.54
C PHE A 243 -3.50 -9.86 -14.10
N SER A 244 -2.40 -9.28 -14.56
CA SER A 244 -1.18 -10.01 -14.85
C SER A 244 -0.36 -10.10 -13.57
N LEU A 245 -0.21 -11.30 -13.00
CA LEU A 245 0.55 -11.51 -11.77
C LEU A 245 2.02 -11.74 -12.10
N ASP A 246 2.90 -10.97 -11.49
CA ASP A 246 4.35 -11.11 -11.60
C ASP A 246 4.87 -12.10 -10.54
N MET A 247 5.10 -13.34 -10.95
CA MET A 247 5.65 -14.37 -10.07
C MET A 247 7.09 -14.05 -9.65
N GLY A 248 7.86 -13.34 -10.50
CA GLY A 248 9.21 -12.90 -10.19
C GLY A 248 9.23 -11.90 -9.04
N ALA A 249 8.34 -10.89 -9.08
CA ALA A 249 8.18 -9.91 -8.01
C ALA A 249 7.71 -10.54 -6.68
N LEU A 250 6.87 -11.57 -6.73
CA LEU A 250 6.45 -12.31 -5.52
C LEU A 250 7.62 -13.04 -4.84
N ILE A 251 8.57 -13.55 -5.62
CA ILE A 251 9.72 -14.30 -5.12
C ILE A 251 10.88 -13.36 -4.77
N ALA A 252 11.04 -12.25 -5.49
CA ALA A 252 12.14 -11.32 -5.31
C ALA A 252 12.18 -10.76 -3.88
N GLY A 253 13.37 -10.83 -3.25
CA GLY A 253 13.59 -10.35 -1.89
C GLY A 253 12.96 -11.21 -0.77
N ALA A 254 12.30 -12.32 -1.08
CA ALA A 254 11.86 -13.28 -0.07
C ALA A 254 13.09 -14.09 0.40
N LYS A 255 13.49 -13.89 1.67
CA LYS A 255 14.63 -14.62 2.26
C LYS A 255 14.24 -16.05 2.63
N TYR A 256 12.99 -16.28 2.95
CA TYR A 256 12.46 -17.58 3.39
C TYR A 256 11.21 -17.95 2.59
N ARG A 257 10.99 -19.24 2.41
CA ARG A 257 9.80 -19.80 1.73
C ARG A 257 8.49 -19.29 2.34
N GLY A 258 8.44 -19.07 3.65
CA GLY A 258 7.27 -18.54 4.35
C GLY A 258 6.84 -17.16 3.86
N GLU A 259 7.79 -16.27 3.55
CA GLU A 259 7.49 -14.92 3.06
C GLU A 259 6.79 -14.93 1.70
N PHE A 260 7.23 -15.82 0.78
CA PHE A 260 6.56 -16.03 -0.50
C PHE A 260 5.13 -16.55 -0.30
N GLU A 261 4.96 -17.54 0.60
CA GLU A 261 3.63 -18.11 0.89
C GLU A 261 2.67 -17.06 1.47
N GLU A 262 3.16 -16.16 2.33
CA GLU A 262 2.36 -15.06 2.89
C GLU A 262 1.96 -14.03 1.81
N ARG A 263 2.88 -13.62 0.93
CA ARG A 263 2.59 -12.72 -0.19
C ARG A 263 1.55 -13.33 -1.12
N LEU A 264 1.70 -14.60 -1.48
CA LEU A 264 0.73 -15.30 -2.34
C LEU A 264 -0.64 -15.43 -1.66
N LYS A 265 -0.69 -15.74 -0.36
CA LYS A 265 -1.95 -15.77 0.42
C LYS A 265 -2.62 -14.40 0.44
N ALA A 266 -1.85 -13.31 0.56
CA ALA A 266 -2.38 -11.94 0.51
C ALA A 266 -3.04 -11.65 -0.85
N VAL A 267 -2.37 -11.94 -1.96
CA VAL A 267 -2.94 -11.82 -3.31
C VAL A 267 -4.23 -12.63 -3.45
N LEU A 268 -4.22 -13.90 -3.02
CA LEU A 268 -5.40 -14.75 -3.10
C LEU A 268 -6.57 -14.22 -2.24
N LYS A 269 -6.29 -13.65 -1.08
CA LYS A 269 -7.30 -13.04 -0.21
C LYS A 269 -7.94 -11.80 -0.85
N GLU A 270 -7.16 -10.97 -1.52
CA GLU A 270 -7.69 -9.83 -2.28
C GLU A 270 -8.54 -10.27 -3.48
N VAL A 271 -8.10 -11.29 -4.21
CA VAL A 271 -8.90 -11.89 -5.29
C VAL A 271 -10.24 -12.38 -4.77
N GLN A 272 -10.27 -13.10 -3.65
CA GLN A 272 -11.51 -13.57 -3.02
C GLN A 272 -12.40 -12.40 -2.57
N GLY A 273 -11.80 -11.33 -2.04
CA GLY A 273 -12.49 -10.12 -1.60
C GLY A 273 -13.05 -9.26 -2.74
N SER A 274 -12.70 -9.53 -3.99
CA SER A 274 -13.12 -8.75 -5.17
C SER A 274 -14.58 -8.95 -5.59
N ASN A 275 -15.38 -9.70 -4.80
CA ASN A 275 -16.78 -10.05 -5.10
C ASN A 275 -16.96 -10.68 -6.50
N GLY A 276 -16.02 -11.53 -6.90
CA GLY A 276 -16.04 -12.23 -8.16
C GLY A 276 -15.70 -11.37 -9.40
N ARG A 277 -15.24 -10.13 -9.21
CA ARG A 277 -14.73 -9.30 -10.32
C ARG A 277 -13.39 -9.80 -10.84
N ILE A 278 -12.60 -10.39 -9.96
CA ILE A 278 -11.35 -11.06 -10.28
C ILE A 278 -11.54 -12.53 -9.91
N ASP A 279 -11.25 -13.44 -10.83
CA ASP A 279 -11.26 -14.87 -10.58
C ASP A 279 -9.86 -15.44 -10.83
N ARG A 280 -9.49 -16.45 -10.04
CA ARG A 280 -8.20 -17.10 -10.19
C ARG A 280 -8.24 -17.99 -11.44
N LYS A 281 -7.70 -17.46 -12.52
CA LYS A 281 -7.52 -18.24 -13.77
C LYS A 281 -6.08 -18.05 -14.23
N SER A 282 -5.35 -19.12 -14.39
CA SER A 282 -4.01 -19.04 -14.95
C SER A 282 -4.09 -19.18 -16.46
N VAL A 283 -3.53 -18.18 -17.15
CA VAL A 283 -3.18 -18.24 -18.55
C VAL A 283 -1.67 -18.43 -18.58
N VAL A 284 -1.21 -19.63 -18.89
CA VAL A 284 0.22 -19.96 -18.99
C VAL A 284 0.59 -20.11 -20.46
#